data_1f8e0cf612ff765be66701caa0dfc41a
#
_entry.id   1f8e0cf612ff765be66701caa0dfc41a
#
_cell.length_a   1.000
_cell.length_b   1.000
_cell.length_c   1.000
_cell.angle_alpha   90.00
_cell.angle_beta   90.00
_cell.angle_gamma   90.00
#
_symmetry.space_group_name_H-M   'P 1'
#
loop_
_entity.id
_entity.type
_entity.pdbx_description
1 polymer ?
#
loop_
_entity_poly.entity_id
_entity_poly.type
_entity_poly.pdbx_seq_one_letter_code
_entity_poly.pdbx_strand_id
1 'polypeptide(L)'
;DTEAQKLYLNFLRDLLKNQPYCILAYMTGILPIKKYGEHSALNMFDEYSMTNQRELAEFTGFTEQEVQELCPQYDMSYDKMKQWYDGYDLKGIQIYNPRSVVMSLSGHDFDSYWTKTETYEALKKYIQLDIYNLKALVTRLIAGESVPVNLDKFQNDMTTLESADDVLTLLVHLGYLTYDFYNQKVTIPNQEVQKEFINCIEDGGWEPVMDAIRSSDELLSATLEGDEEKTASMIEQAHQENTSILKYNDENALACVISLAYYSAKKDYLIHRELAGGKGYADMVFIPRNNVNKLAIVVELKWNKTVSAAIEQIKEKQYVQSLKGY
;
A
#
# COMPACT_ATOMS: atom_id res chain seq x y z
N ASP A 1 4.50 3.96 31.16
CA ASP A 1 5.42 4.43 32.21
C ASP A 1 6.87 4.10 31.83
N THR A 2 7.65 5.13 31.53
CA THR A 2 9.06 5.03 31.07
C THR A 2 9.96 4.34 32.12
N GLU A 3 9.65 4.52 33.39
CA GLU A 3 10.44 3.92 34.48
C GLU A 3 10.19 2.40 34.56
N ALA A 4 8.95 1.96 34.43
CA ALA A 4 8.60 0.53 34.37
C ALA A 4 9.24 -0.16 33.14
N GLN A 5 9.28 0.51 32.00
CA GLN A 5 9.98 -0.01 30.81
C GLN A 5 11.49 -0.15 31.05
N LYS A 6 12.14 0.83 31.67
CA LYS A 6 13.56 0.75 32.01
C LYS A 6 13.84 -0.39 32.99
N LEU A 7 13.02 -0.55 34.02
CA LEU A 7 13.15 -1.66 34.97
C LEU A 7 13.02 -3.01 34.28
N TYR A 8 12.05 -3.15 33.39
CA TYR A 8 11.84 -4.38 32.60
C TYR A 8 13.04 -4.69 31.69
N LEU A 9 13.55 -3.68 30.96
CA LEU A 9 14.71 -3.85 30.09
C LEU A 9 15.98 -4.21 30.87
N ASN A 10 16.19 -3.62 32.06
CA ASN A 10 17.27 -3.97 32.95
C ASN A 10 17.13 -5.40 33.48
N PHE A 11 15.92 -5.80 33.85
CA PHE A 11 15.64 -7.19 34.25
C PHE A 11 15.99 -8.18 33.13
N LEU A 12 15.57 -7.92 31.89
CA LEU A 12 15.90 -8.77 30.75
C LEU A 12 17.41 -8.82 30.48
N ARG A 13 18.08 -7.67 30.59
CA ARG A 13 19.55 -7.62 30.47
C ARG A 13 20.22 -8.50 31.51
N ASP A 14 19.86 -8.36 32.80
CA ASP A 14 20.48 -9.08 33.91
C ASP A 14 20.16 -10.58 33.86
N LEU A 15 18.98 -10.94 33.30
CA LEU A 15 18.58 -12.32 33.11
C LEU A 15 19.33 -13.02 31.96
N LEU A 16 19.65 -12.30 30.87
CA LEU A 16 20.10 -12.92 29.63
C LEU A 16 21.56 -12.61 29.27
N LYS A 17 22.06 -11.42 29.60
CA LYS A 17 23.36 -10.97 29.13
C LYS A 17 24.50 -11.62 29.93
N ASN A 18 25.41 -12.32 29.21
CA ASN A 18 26.59 -12.98 29.77
C ASN A 18 26.26 -14.03 30.85
N GLN A 19 25.09 -14.62 30.81
CA GLN A 19 24.68 -15.63 31.78
C GLN A 19 25.09 -17.03 31.29
N PRO A 20 25.78 -17.83 32.10
CA PRO A 20 26.30 -19.13 31.68
C PRO A 20 25.21 -20.17 31.39
N TYR A 21 23.99 -19.94 31.86
CA TYR A 21 22.82 -20.80 31.61
C TYR A 21 22.07 -20.43 30.34
N CYS A 22 22.35 -19.25 29.74
CA CYS A 22 21.64 -18.76 28.57
C CYS A 22 22.49 -19.00 27.30
N ILE A 23 22.16 -20.06 26.56
CA ILE A 23 22.86 -20.41 25.32
C ILE A 23 22.26 -19.62 24.15
N LEU A 24 20.92 -19.45 24.11
CA LEU A 24 20.18 -18.73 23.09
C LEU A 24 18.95 -18.07 23.70
N ALA A 25 18.67 -16.85 23.31
CA ALA A 25 17.42 -16.16 23.63
C ALA A 25 16.77 -15.68 22.33
N TYR A 26 15.50 -16.04 22.14
CA TYR A 26 14.67 -15.61 21.00
C TYR A 26 13.49 -14.80 21.54
N MET A 27 13.36 -13.57 21.04
CA MET A 27 12.28 -12.66 21.43
C MET A 27 11.51 -12.20 20.21
N THR A 28 10.20 -12.12 20.34
CA THR A 28 9.30 -11.57 19.31
C THR A 28 8.47 -10.44 19.89
N GLY A 29 8.09 -9.50 19.05
CA GLY A 29 7.21 -8.39 19.40
C GLY A 29 6.64 -7.75 18.15
N ILE A 30 5.57 -6.97 18.32
CA ILE A 30 4.92 -6.26 17.21
C ILE A 30 5.80 -5.12 16.69
N LEU A 31 6.49 -4.44 17.60
CA LEU A 31 7.39 -3.33 17.27
C LEU A 31 8.79 -3.59 17.83
N PRO A 32 9.81 -3.04 17.18
CA PRO A 32 11.16 -3.06 17.73
C PRO A 32 11.20 -2.45 19.13
N ILE A 33 12.04 -3.00 19.99
CA ILE A 33 12.20 -2.49 21.36
C ILE A 33 12.95 -1.15 21.31
N LYS A 34 12.35 -0.10 21.86
CA LYS A 34 13.00 1.22 21.97
C LYS A 34 14.28 1.14 22.77
N LYS A 35 15.35 1.69 22.21
CA LYS A 35 16.65 1.82 22.88
C LYS A 35 16.66 3.09 23.71
N TYR A 36 16.38 3.00 25.00
CA TYR A 36 16.42 4.14 25.92
C TYR A 36 17.87 4.38 26.45
N GLY A 37 18.33 5.63 26.32
CA GLY A 37 19.58 6.11 26.96
C GLY A 37 20.86 5.75 26.18
N GLU A 38 22.00 6.24 26.70
CA GLU A 38 23.34 6.07 26.11
C GLU A 38 23.82 4.62 26.05
N HIS A 39 23.22 3.73 26.86
CA HIS A 39 23.53 2.31 26.90
C HIS A 39 22.25 1.49 26.66
N SER A 40 22.09 0.97 25.45
CA SER A 40 21.00 0.03 25.14
C SER A 40 21.09 -1.20 26.09
N ALA A 41 20.05 -1.41 26.89
CA ALA A 41 19.98 -2.53 27.83
C ALA A 41 20.05 -3.89 27.10
N LEU A 42 19.57 -3.97 25.88
CA LEU A 42 19.44 -5.18 25.06
C LEU A 42 20.37 -5.18 23.84
N ASN A 43 21.57 -4.64 23.92
CA ASN A 43 22.52 -4.59 22.81
C ASN A 43 23.16 -5.95 22.45
N MET A 44 22.78 -7.02 23.12
CA MET A 44 23.23 -8.40 22.87
C MET A 44 22.34 -9.15 21.88
N PHE A 45 21.24 -8.56 21.39
CA PHE A 45 20.39 -9.16 20.39
C PHE A 45 20.72 -8.63 19.00
N ASP A 46 20.73 -9.52 18.01
CA ASP A 46 20.53 -9.15 16.62
C ASP A 46 19.04 -8.86 16.39
N GLU A 47 18.75 -7.70 15.85
CA GLU A 47 17.38 -7.24 15.64
C GLU A 47 16.98 -7.46 14.18
N TYR A 48 15.84 -8.12 14.00
CA TYR A 48 15.18 -8.32 12.73
C TYR A 48 13.84 -7.59 12.74
N SER A 49 13.52 -6.87 11.68
CA SER A 49 12.30 -6.09 11.57
C SER A 49 11.80 -6.04 10.13
N MET A 50 10.62 -5.45 9.87
CA MET A 50 10.09 -5.26 8.53
C MET A 50 11.03 -4.45 7.61
N THR A 51 11.94 -3.67 8.19
CA THR A 51 12.94 -2.88 7.47
C THR A 51 14.34 -3.49 7.50
N ASN A 52 14.56 -4.59 8.24
CA ASN A 52 15.84 -5.27 8.36
C ASN A 52 15.65 -6.77 8.62
N GLN A 53 15.23 -7.52 7.61
CA GLN A 53 14.92 -8.95 7.71
C GLN A 53 16.14 -9.86 7.56
N ARG A 54 17.19 -9.38 6.87
CA ARG A 54 18.39 -10.15 6.53
C ARG A 54 18.01 -11.53 5.93
N GLU A 55 18.64 -12.61 6.47
CA GLU A 55 18.42 -13.99 6.04
C GLU A 55 17.10 -14.62 6.52
N LEU A 56 16.30 -13.93 7.33
CA LEU A 56 15.05 -14.48 7.87
C LEU A 56 13.81 -14.12 7.05
N ALA A 57 13.93 -13.37 5.95
CA ALA A 57 12.80 -12.90 5.17
C ALA A 57 11.84 -14.03 4.77
N GLU A 58 12.36 -15.11 4.18
CA GLU A 58 11.57 -16.24 3.69
C GLU A 58 10.89 -17.08 4.79
N PHE A 59 11.25 -16.87 6.07
CA PHE A 59 10.66 -17.57 7.21
C PHE A 59 9.60 -16.76 7.94
N THR A 60 9.26 -15.56 7.46
CA THR A 60 8.32 -14.65 8.13
C THR A 60 6.90 -14.73 7.60
N GLY A 61 6.67 -15.47 6.52
CA GLY A 61 5.37 -15.68 5.89
C GLY A 61 5.46 -16.76 4.83
N PHE A 62 4.42 -16.87 3.97
CA PHE A 62 4.48 -17.76 2.82
C PHE A 62 5.20 -17.08 1.66
N THR A 63 6.12 -17.80 1.03
CA THR A 63 6.75 -17.39 -0.22
C THR A 63 5.79 -17.53 -1.41
N GLU A 64 6.09 -16.83 -2.51
CA GLU A 64 5.30 -16.96 -3.75
C GLU A 64 5.20 -18.40 -4.24
N GLN A 65 6.30 -19.14 -4.17
CA GLN A 65 6.34 -20.55 -4.59
C GLN A 65 5.40 -21.41 -3.73
N GLU A 66 5.44 -21.29 -2.42
CA GLU A 66 4.57 -22.04 -1.51
C GLU A 66 3.09 -21.76 -1.78
N VAL A 67 2.73 -20.50 -2.02
CA VAL A 67 1.34 -20.13 -2.34
C VAL A 67 0.92 -20.71 -3.69
N GLN A 68 1.79 -20.71 -4.71
CA GLN A 68 1.53 -21.33 -6.00
C GLN A 68 1.29 -22.83 -5.89
N GLU A 69 2.00 -23.52 -4.99
CA GLU A 69 1.84 -24.95 -4.74
C GLU A 69 0.58 -25.28 -3.92
N LEU A 70 0.19 -24.40 -3.00
CA LEU A 70 -0.97 -24.59 -2.13
C LEU A 70 -2.31 -24.31 -2.84
N CYS A 71 -2.39 -23.26 -3.66
CA CYS A 71 -3.64 -22.87 -4.31
C CYS A 71 -4.34 -24.00 -5.07
N PRO A 72 -3.67 -24.80 -5.92
CA PRO A 72 -4.30 -25.94 -6.61
C PRO A 72 -4.77 -27.03 -5.65
N GLN A 73 -4.10 -27.25 -4.52
CA GLN A 73 -4.46 -28.28 -3.55
C GLN A 73 -5.78 -27.98 -2.83
N TYR A 74 -6.13 -26.67 -2.74
CA TYR A 74 -7.34 -26.17 -2.10
C TYR A 74 -8.39 -25.68 -3.11
N ASP A 75 -8.21 -25.93 -4.43
CA ASP A 75 -9.08 -25.43 -5.50
C ASP A 75 -9.30 -23.90 -5.44
N MET A 76 -8.24 -23.17 -5.16
CA MET A 76 -8.25 -21.70 -5.01
C MET A 76 -7.48 -21.01 -6.15
N SER A 77 -7.94 -19.84 -6.55
CA SER A 77 -7.28 -19.03 -7.58
C SER A 77 -6.00 -18.38 -7.05
N TYR A 78 -4.86 -18.71 -7.65
CA TYR A 78 -3.58 -18.08 -7.33
C TYR A 78 -3.58 -16.59 -7.63
N ASP A 79 -4.16 -16.15 -8.76
CA ASP A 79 -4.22 -14.71 -9.12
C ASP A 79 -4.98 -13.88 -8.07
N LYS A 80 -6.08 -14.43 -7.55
CA LYS A 80 -6.82 -13.79 -6.44
C LYS A 80 -6.02 -13.82 -5.15
N MET A 81 -5.36 -14.93 -4.83
CA MET A 81 -4.51 -15.03 -3.63
C MET A 81 -3.42 -13.98 -3.67
N LYS A 82 -2.76 -13.81 -4.83
CA LYS A 82 -1.77 -12.77 -5.06
C LYS A 82 -2.36 -11.37 -4.88
N GLN A 83 -3.49 -11.09 -5.46
CA GLN A 83 -4.15 -9.78 -5.35
C GLN A 83 -4.52 -9.41 -3.91
N TRP A 84 -4.95 -10.40 -3.12
CA TRP A 84 -5.47 -10.18 -1.78
C TRP A 84 -4.40 -10.13 -0.70
N TYR A 85 -3.33 -10.94 -0.81
CA TYR A 85 -2.44 -11.20 0.34
C TYR A 85 -0.94 -11.09 0.06
N ASP A 86 -0.53 -10.86 -1.20
CA ASP A 86 0.86 -10.59 -1.59
C ASP A 86 1.27 -9.13 -1.25
N GLY A 87 2.46 -8.76 -1.66
CA GLY A 87 2.93 -7.38 -1.75
C GLY A 87 3.89 -6.94 -0.67
N TYR A 88 4.35 -7.83 0.19
CA TYR A 88 5.45 -7.55 1.10
C TYR A 88 6.78 -7.93 0.44
N ASP A 89 7.44 -6.94 -0.17
CA ASP A 89 8.78 -7.12 -0.74
C ASP A 89 9.85 -6.93 0.34
N LEU A 90 10.43 -8.02 0.76
CA LEU A 90 11.52 -8.05 1.74
C LEU A 90 12.88 -8.18 1.04
N LYS A 91 13.34 -7.11 0.38
CA LYS A 91 14.58 -7.05 -0.40
C LYS A 91 14.63 -8.06 -1.56
N GLY A 92 13.53 -8.14 -2.32
CA GLY A 92 13.39 -9.03 -3.48
C GLY A 92 12.74 -10.37 -3.17
N ILE A 93 12.43 -10.66 -1.91
CA ILE A 93 11.66 -11.85 -1.51
C ILE A 93 10.21 -11.43 -1.28
N GLN A 94 9.30 -11.94 -2.12
CA GLN A 94 7.86 -11.69 -1.98
C GLN A 94 7.27 -12.60 -0.91
N ILE A 95 6.62 -11.98 0.08
CA ILE A 95 6.03 -12.68 1.22
C ILE A 95 4.55 -12.35 1.32
N TYR A 96 3.76 -13.38 1.53
CA TYR A 96 2.32 -13.33 1.78
C TYR A 96 2.04 -13.41 3.29
N ASN A 97 0.99 -12.70 3.74
CA ASN A 97 0.57 -12.77 5.13
C ASN A 97 0.14 -14.20 5.51
N PRO A 98 0.82 -14.86 6.47
CA PRO A 98 0.57 -16.27 6.76
C PRO A 98 -0.83 -16.53 7.31
N ARG A 99 -1.38 -15.63 8.15
CA ARG A 99 -2.73 -15.77 8.69
C ARG A 99 -3.78 -15.70 7.58
N SER A 100 -3.66 -14.71 6.70
CA SER A 100 -4.63 -14.49 5.63
C SER A 100 -4.61 -15.62 4.60
N VAL A 101 -3.44 -16.13 4.24
CA VAL A 101 -3.31 -17.30 3.36
C VAL A 101 -3.98 -18.52 3.98
N VAL A 102 -3.66 -18.86 5.23
CA VAL A 102 -4.24 -20.04 5.92
C VAL A 102 -5.76 -19.92 6.05
N MET A 103 -6.27 -18.76 6.46
CA MET A 103 -7.71 -18.55 6.62
C MET A 103 -8.45 -18.61 5.30
N SER A 104 -7.91 -18.02 4.25
CA SER A 104 -8.49 -18.04 2.90
C SER A 104 -8.53 -19.47 2.33
N LEU A 105 -7.43 -20.21 2.42
CA LEU A 105 -7.37 -21.61 1.96
C LEU A 105 -8.36 -22.48 2.75
N SER A 106 -8.46 -22.29 4.07
CA SER A 106 -9.35 -23.10 4.91
C SER A 106 -10.83 -22.73 4.72
N GLY A 107 -11.13 -21.48 4.46
CA GLY A 107 -12.49 -20.96 4.25
C GLY A 107 -12.97 -21.06 2.81
N HIS A 108 -12.09 -21.31 1.84
CA HIS A 108 -12.35 -21.25 0.40
C HIS A 108 -12.93 -19.91 -0.07
N ASP A 109 -12.51 -18.81 0.56
CA ASP A 109 -12.95 -17.45 0.24
C ASP A 109 -11.83 -16.42 0.35
N PHE A 110 -12.12 -15.16 -0.04
CA PHE A 110 -11.19 -14.04 0.02
C PHE A 110 -11.83 -12.90 0.80
N ASP A 111 -11.32 -12.62 2.00
CA ASP A 111 -11.79 -11.54 2.88
C ASP A 111 -10.61 -10.95 3.69
N SER A 112 -10.90 -9.94 4.52
CA SER A 112 -9.96 -9.38 5.48
C SER A 112 -9.87 -10.26 6.73
N TYR A 113 -8.77 -10.97 6.88
CA TYR A 113 -8.53 -11.86 8.01
C TYR A 113 -7.55 -11.29 9.03
N TRP A 114 -6.58 -10.50 8.54
CA TRP A 114 -5.51 -9.97 9.39
C TRP A 114 -5.93 -8.74 10.19
N THR A 115 -6.80 -7.95 9.64
CA THR A 115 -7.11 -6.59 10.10
C THR A 115 -8.08 -6.52 11.28
N LYS A 116 -8.75 -7.61 11.64
CA LYS A 116 -9.60 -7.70 12.85
C LYS A 116 -8.76 -7.82 14.13
N THR A 117 -7.70 -7.01 14.25
CA THR A 117 -6.76 -7.03 15.37
C THR A 117 -6.65 -5.65 16.04
N GLU A 118 -6.04 -5.59 17.24
CA GLU A 118 -5.81 -4.33 17.96
C GLU A 118 -5.01 -3.28 17.17
N THR A 119 -4.30 -3.69 16.14
CA THR A 119 -3.52 -2.79 15.28
C THR A 119 -4.39 -1.86 14.43
N TYR A 120 -5.64 -2.23 14.12
CA TYR A 120 -6.59 -1.38 13.39
C TYR A 120 -6.85 -0.05 14.11
N GLU A 121 -7.02 -0.07 15.43
CA GLU A 121 -7.24 1.15 16.22
C GLU A 121 -6.02 2.09 16.15
N ALA A 122 -4.81 1.53 16.03
CA ALA A 122 -3.61 2.34 15.83
C ALA A 122 -3.62 3.02 14.44
N LEU A 123 -3.93 2.28 13.37
CA LEU A 123 -4.07 2.83 12.02
C LEU A 123 -5.10 3.98 12.01
N LYS A 124 -6.29 3.74 12.52
CA LYS A 124 -7.39 4.71 12.60
C LYS A 124 -6.96 5.98 13.32
N LYS A 125 -6.35 5.84 14.51
CA LYS A 125 -5.87 6.97 15.30
C LYS A 125 -4.91 7.87 14.54
N TYR A 126 -3.91 7.29 13.85
CA TYR A 126 -2.90 8.08 13.14
C TYR A 126 -3.42 8.71 11.85
N ILE A 127 -4.27 8.00 11.11
CA ILE A 127 -4.88 8.54 9.89
C ILE A 127 -5.81 9.72 10.21
N GLN A 128 -6.58 9.64 11.29
CA GLN A 128 -7.53 10.69 11.67
C GLN A 128 -6.89 11.97 12.21
N LEU A 129 -5.68 11.90 12.74
CA LEU A 129 -4.99 13.06 13.31
C LEU A 129 -4.58 14.13 12.29
N ASP A 130 -4.55 13.80 10.99
CA ASP A 130 -4.11 14.68 9.87
C ASP A 130 -2.87 15.53 10.20
N ILE A 131 -1.93 14.95 10.94
CA ILE A 131 -0.67 15.60 11.27
C ILE A 131 0.27 15.56 10.05
N TYR A 132 1.03 16.63 9.85
CA TYR A 132 2.10 16.70 8.84
C TYR A 132 1.66 16.40 7.41
N ASN A 133 0.43 16.77 7.01
CA ASN A 133 -0.13 16.50 5.69
C ASN A 133 -0.35 15.00 5.40
N LEU A 134 -0.53 14.19 6.43
CA LEU A 134 -0.69 12.73 6.31
C LEU A 134 -1.93 12.36 5.46
N LYS A 135 -2.98 13.18 5.53
CA LYS A 135 -4.21 12.99 4.74
C LYS A 135 -3.93 12.93 3.24
N ALA A 136 -3.13 13.86 2.71
CA ALA A 136 -2.76 13.85 1.30
C ALA A 136 -1.90 12.62 0.94
N LEU A 137 -0.97 12.22 1.81
CA LEU A 137 -0.12 11.05 1.59
C LEU A 137 -0.93 9.74 1.58
N VAL A 138 -1.86 9.59 2.52
CA VAL A 138 -2.77 8.43 2.59
C VAL A 138 -3.70 8.40 1.37
N THR A 139 -4.23 9.53 0.93
CA THR A 139 -5.04 9.63 -0.29
C THR A 139 -4.27 9.13 -1.51
N ARG A 140 -3.00 9.52 -1.65
CA ARG A 140 -2.11 9.05 -2.71
C ARG A 140 -1.85 7.55 -2.62
N LEU A 141 -1.62 7.02 -1.43
CA LEU A 141 -1.44 5.57 -1.20
C LEU A 141 -2.69 4.79 -1.60
N ILE A 142 -3.90 5.25 -1.23
CA ILE A 142 -5.18 4.64 -1.63
C ILE A 142 -5.36 4.68 -3.16
N ALA A 143 -4.95 5.77 -3.80
CA ALA A 143 -4.94 5.89 -5.25
C ALA A 143 -3.98 4.88 -5.94
N GLY A 144 -3.08 4.26 -5.18
CA GLY A 144 -2.09 3.29 -5.67
C GLY A 144 -0.73 3.90 -6.01
N GLU A 145 -0.48 5.13 -5.52
CA GLU A 145 0.83 5.75 -5.67
C GLU A 145 1.81 5.26 -4.62
N SER A 146 3.10 5.29 -4.95
CA SER A 146 4.17 5.15 -3.98
C SER A 146 4.54 6.51 -3.37
N VAL A 147 4.75 6.54 -2.06
CA VAL A 147 5.07 7.76 -1.30
C VAL A 147 6.50 7.65 -0.77
N PRO A 148 7.37 8.67 -1.01
CA PRO A 148 8.71 8.69 -0.44
C PRO A 148 8.64 8.72 1.10
N VAL A 149 9.55 8.00 1.76
CA VAL A 149 9.67 7.99 3.22
C VAL A 149 11.13 7.85 3.65
N ASN A 150 11.49 8.57 4.68
CA ASN A 150 12.80 8.45 5.33
C ASN A 150 12.68 7.65 6.62
N LEU A 151 13.18 6.41 6.63
CA LEU A 151 13.15 5.52 7.78
C LEU A 151 14.19 5.85 8.87
N ASP A 152 15.24 6.62 8.54
CA ASP A 152 16.41 6.80 9.40
C ASP A 152 16.11 7.59 10.68
N LYS A 153 15.04 8.41 10.66
CA LYS A 153 14.65 9.26 11.79
C LYS A 153 13.76 8.56 12.81
N PHE A 154 13.17 7.44 12.46
CA PHE A 154 12.22 6.75 13.31
C PHE A 154 12.87 6.17 14.56
N GLN A 155 12.44 6.64 15.74
CA GLN A 155 13.03 6.24 17.02
C GLN A 155 12.32 5.06 17.70
N ASN A 156 11.47 4.33 17.00
CA ASN A 156 10.67 3.22 17.54
C ASN A 156 9.81 3.62 18.76
N ASP A 157 9.27 4.83 18.75
CA ASP A 157 8.45 5.34 19.86
C ASP A 157 7.07 5.73 19.36
N MET A 158 6.04 4.97 19.75
CA MET A 158 4.65 5.29 19.45
C MET A 158 4.15 6.57 20.14
N THR A 159 4.92 7.15 21.04
CA THR A 159 4.54 8.34 21.84
C THR A 159 5.13 9.63 21.30
N THR A 160 6.16 9.56 20.46
CA THR A 160 6.87 10.73 19.91
C THR A 160 6.93 10.67 18.39
N LEU A 161 5.76 10.72 17.73
CA LEU A 161 5.70 10.85 16.28
C LEU A 161 5.74 12.34 15.94
N GLU A 162 6.84 12.78 15.32
CA GLU A 162 7.11 14.21 15.03
C GLU A 162 6.97 14.56 13.55
N SER A 163 6.79 13.55 12.69
CA SER A 163 6.70 13.73 11.24
C SER A 163 5.77 12.71 10.57
N ALA A 164 5.39 12.98 9.33
CA ALA A 164 4.69 11.99 8.50
C ALA A 164 5.55 10.74 8.27
N ASP A 165 6.87 10.90 8.13
CA ASP A 165 7.81 9.80 7.96
C ASP A 165 7.77 8.83 9.16
N ASP A 166 7.62 9.35 10.38
CA ASP A 166 7.51 8.50 11.58
C ASP A 166 6.23 7.67 11.54
N VAL A 167 5.10 8.28 11.14
CA VAL A 167 3.83 7.55 11.01
C VAL A 167 3.90 6.50 9.90
N LEU A 168 4.42 6.85 8.73
CA LEU A 168 4.57 5.91 7.62
C LEU A 168 5.52 4.77 7.98
N THR A 169 6.63 5.05 8.66
CA THR A 169 7.57 4.02 9.15
C THR A 169 6.91 3.09 10.17
N LEU A 170 6.14 3.65 11.09
CA LEU A 170 5.34 2.85 12.03
C LEU A 170 4.38 1.93 11.29
N LEU A 171 3.68 2.42 10.26
CA LEU A 171 2.76 1.62 9.45
C LEU A 171 3.48 0.51 8.66
N VAL A 172 4.75 0.72 8.26
CA VAL A 172 5.59 -0.36 7.70
C VAL A 172 5.86 -1.44 8.75
N HIS A 173 6.28 -1.07 9.96
CA HIS A 173 6.53 -2.04 11.03
C HIS A 173 5.27 -2.80 11.46
N LEU A 174 4.11 -2.15 11.43
CA LEU A 174 2.82 -2.78 11.71
C LEU A 174 2.28 -3.61 10.54
N GLY A 175 2.94 -3.59 9.36
CA GLY A 175 2.53 -4.35 8.18
C GLY A 175 1.39 -3.72 7.36
N TYR A 176 1.01 -2.47 7.63
CA TYR A 176 0.03 -1.75 6.79
C TYR A 176 0.62 -1.18 5.51
N LEU A 177 1.94 -0.98 5.48
CA LEU A 177 2.67 -0.54 4.30
C LEU A 177 3.83 -1.51 4.01
N THR A 178 4.18 -1.64 2.75
CA THR A 178 5.42 -2.27 2.31
C THR A 178 6.42 -1.20 1.89
N TYR A 179 7.71 -1.46 2.06
CA TYR A 179 8.78 -0.52 1.78
C TYR A 179 9.67 -1.01 0.63
N ASP A 180 9.76 -0.21 -0.41
CA ASP A 180 10.71 -0.40 -1.51
C ASP A 180 12.08 0.15 -1.11
N PHE A 181 13.02 -0.74 -0.86
CA PHE A 181 14.39 -0.41 -0.43
C PHE A 181 15.20 0.32 -1.51
N TYR A 182 14.90 0.11 -2.79
CA TYR A 182 15.64 0.72 -3.89
C TYR A 182 15.21 2.16 -4.15
N ASN A 183 13.90 2.40 -4.09
CA ASN A 183 13.31 3.71 -4.37
C ASN A 183 13.01 4.53 -3.12
N GLN A 184 13.19 3.97 -1.92
CA GLN A 184 12.89 4.61 -0.63
C GLN A 184 11.43 5.11 -0.55
N LYS A 185 10.50 4.26 -0.96
CA LYS A 185 9.07 4.57 -1.02
C LYS A 185 8.24 3.50 -0.33
N VAL A 186 7.06 3.90 0.11
CA VAL A 186 6.05 2.98 0.66
C VAL A 186 4.83 2.89 -0.24
N THR A 187 4.18 1.73 -0.22
CA THR A 187 2.88 1.48 -0.87
C THR A 187 2.00 0.64 0.03
N ILE A 188 0.69 0.63 -0.24
CA ILE A 188 -0.22 -0.35 0.33
C ILE A 188 0.04 -1.69 -0.35
N PRO A 189 0.31 -2.77 0.40
CA PRO A 189 0.80 -4.02 -0.19
C PRO A 189 -0.23 -4.76 -1.03
N ASN A 190 -1.49 -4.80 -0.60
CA ASN A 190 -2.51 -5.67 -1.19
C ASN A 190 -3.93 -5.19 -0.95
N GLN A 191 -4.89 -5.93 -1.50
CA GLN A 191 -6.31 -5.59 -1.43
C GLN A 191 -6.88 -5.70 -0.01
N GLU A 192 -6.42 -6.65 0.81
CA GLU A 192 -6.84 -6.80 2.19
C GLU A 192 -6.54 -5.52 2.98
N VAL A 193 -5.30 -5.07 2.94
CA VAL A 193 -4.87 -3.86 3.65
C VAL A 193 -5.50 -2.60 3.04
N GLN A 194 -5.67 -2.55 1.72
CA GLN A 194 -6.32 -1.42 1.06
C GLN A 194 -7.76 -1.23 1.53
N LYS A 195 -8.51 -2.31 1.73
CA LYS A 195 -9.87 -2.28 2.29
C LYS A 195 -9.89 -1.63 3.68
N GLU A 196 -8.87 -1.89 4.49
CA GLU A 196 -8.79 -1.28 5.83
C GLU A 196 -8.47 0.21 5.81
N PHE A 197 -7.63 0.66 4.89
CA PHE A 197 -7.43 2.11 4.69
C PHE A 197 -8.74 2.79 4.30
N ILE A 198 -9.54 2.18 3.43
CA ILE A 198 -10.85 2.72 3.04
C ILE A 198 -11.80 2.76 4.24
N ASN A 199 -11.91 1.69 5.02
CA ASN A 199 -12.71 1.67 6.23
C ASN A 199 -12.30 2.79 7.20
N CYS A 200 -10.99 3.01 7.38
CA CYS A 200 -10.47 4.07 8.24
C CYS A 200 -10.85 5.48 7.77
N ILE A 201 -10.80 5.74 6.46
CA ILE A 201 -11.16 7.06 5.92
C ILE A 201 -12.67 7.27 5.91
N GLU A 202 -13.47 6.23 5.71
CA GLU A 202 -14.93 6.28 5.82
C GLU A 202 -15.34 6.64 7.25
N ASP A 203 -14.81 5.95 8.25
CA ASP A 203 -14.99 6.26 9.67
C ASP A 203 -14.47 7.66 10.04
N GLY A 204 -13.45 8.16 9.33
CA GLY A 204 -12.84 9.47 9.53
C GLY A 204 -13.56 10.63 8.86
N GLY A 205 -14.63 10.37 8.08
CA GLY A 205 -15.43 11.40 7.41
C GLY A 205 -14.68 12.10 6.26
N TRP A 206 -13.87 11.38 5.49
CA TRP A 206 -13.18 11.92 4.32
C TRP A 206 -14.10 11.86 3.08
N GLU A 207 -15.24 12.55 3.16
CA GLU A 207 -16.31 12.47 2.16
C GLU A 207 -15.85 12.67 0.71
N PRO A 208 -14.99 13.67 0.35
CA PRO A 208 -14.60 13.84 -1.06
C PRO A 208 -13.88 12.62 -1.64
N VAL A 209 -13.02 11.96 -0.86
CA VAL A 209 -12.31 10.74 -1.28
C VAL A 209 -13.27 9.58 -1.38
N MET A 210 -14.19 9.46 -0.40
CA MET A 210 -15.18 8.39 -0.38
C MET A 210 -16.20 8.53 -1.52
N ASP A 211 -16.62 9.74 -1.84
CA ASP A 211 -17.56 9.99 -2.94
C ASP A 211 -16.94 9.63 -4.29
N ALA A 212 -15.66 9.95 -4.51
CA ALA A 212 -14.95 9.51 -5.71
C ALA A 212 -14.89 7.97 -5.81
N ILE A 213 -14.61 7.28 -4.69
CA ILE A 213 -14.56 5.82 -4.65
C ILE A 213 -15.95 5.20 -4.88
N ARG A 214 -17.01 5.72 -4.26
CA ARG A 214 -18.39 5.23 -4.39
C ARG A 214 -18.93 5.40 -5.80
N SER A 215 -18.59 6.50 -6.47
CA SER A 215 -19.02 6.80 -7.83
C SER A 215 -18.21 6.08 -8.92
N SER A 216 -17.17 5.36 -8.55
CA SER A 216 -16.19 4.82 -9.49
C SER A 216 -16.76 3.73 -10.43
N ASP A 217 -17.71 2.92 -9.99
CA ASP A 217 -18.37 1.93 -10.85
C ASP A 217 -19.20 2.61 -11.95
N GLU A 218 -19.90 3.69 -11.61
CA GLU A 218 -20.70 4.48 -12.54
C GLU A 218 -19.81 5.18 -13.57
N LEU A 219 -18.71 5.76 -13.14
CA LEU A 219 -17.73 6.39 -14.04
C LEU A 219 -17.12 5.39 -15.01
N LEU A 220 -16.72 4.21 -14.50
CA LEU A 220 -16.16 3.15 -15.36
C LEU A 220 -17.17 2.69 -16.40
N SER A 221 -18.45 2.51 -16.03
CA SER A 221 -19.51 2.14 -16.96
C SER A 221 -19.72 3.20 -18.03
N ALA A 222 -19.86 4.48 -17.66
CA ALA A 222 -20.01 5.59 -18.59
C ALA A 222 -18.83 5.66 -19.58
N THR A 223 -17.61 5.45 -19.09
CA THR A 223 -16.40 5.44 -19.95
C THR A 223 -16.43 4.30 -20.97
N LEU A 224 -16.81 3.09 -20.55
CA LEU A 224 -16.86 1.92 -21.44
C LEU A 224 -18.03 2.00 -22.46
N GLU A 225 -19.10 2.70 -22.10
CA GLU A 225 -20.25 2.98 -22.99
C GLU A 225 -19.98 4.15 -23.96
N GLY A 226 -18.91 4.92 -23.73
CA GLY A 226 -18.57 6.08 -24.55
C GLY A 226 -19.41 7.31 -24.26
N ASP A 227 -19.96 7.43 -23.06
CA ASP A 227 -20.69 8.62 -22.60
C ASP A 227 -19.69 9.71 -22.18
N GLU A 228 -19.28 10.52 -23.15
CA GLU A 228 -18.25 11.54 -22.98
C GLU A 228 -18.67 12.64 -21.99
N GLU A 229 -19.93 13.08 -22.05
CA GLU A 229 -20.43 14.17 -21.19
C GLU A 229 -20.50 13.74 -19.74
N LYS A 230 -21.02 12.56 -19.46
CA LYS A 230 -21.09 12.01 -18.11
C LYS A 230 -19.71 11.73 -17.55
N THR A 231 -18.84 11.11 -18.34
CA THR A 231 -17.46 10.83 -17.96
C THR A 231 -16.72 12.12 -17.59
N ALA A 232 -16.80 13.16 -18.43
CA ALA A 232 -16.15 14.44 -18.17
C ALA A 232 -16.70 15.12 -16.90
N SER A 233 -18.02 15.16 -16.72
CA SER A 233 -18.67 15.74 -15.55
C SER A 233 -18.25 15.07 -14.25
N MET A 234 -18.21 13.73 -14.23
CA MET A 234 -17.83 12.97 -13.03
C MET A 234 -16.35 13.15 -12.69
N ILE A 235 -15.46 13.21 -13.68
CA ILE A 235 -14.03 13.47 -13.46
C ILE A 235 -13.83 14.90 -12.95
N GLU A 236 -14.53 15.89 -13.52
CA GLU A 236 -14.46 17.28 -13.08
C GLU A 236 -14.91 17.42 -11.63
N GLN A 237 -16.02 16.79 -11.26
CA GLN A 237 -16.51 16.78 -9.88
C GLN A 237 -15.46 16.18 -8.93
N ALA A 238 -14.97 14.98 -9.23
CA ALA A 238 -13.95 14.32 -8.41
C ALA A 238 -12.69 15.19 -8.26
N HIS A 239 -12.26 15.87 -9.33
CA HIS A 239 -11.13 16.77 -9.30
C HIS A 239 -11.38 17.99 -8.41
N GLN A 240 -12.51 18.68 -8.55
CA GLN A 240 -12.85 19.87 -7.76
C GLN A 240 -12.93 19.53 -6.26
N GLU A 241 -13.55 18.42 -5.90
CA GLU A 241 -13.73 18.00 -4.51
C GLU A 241 -12.42 17.58 -3.84
N ASN A 242 -11.48 16.98 -4.58
CA ASN A 242 -10.25 16.43 -4.02
C ASN A 242 -9.02 17.36 -4.15
N THR A 243 -9.09 18.45 -4.92
CA THR A 243 -7.96 19.39 -5.11
C THR A 243 -7.49 20.01 -3.80
N SER A 244 -8.39 20.31 -2.86
CA SER A 244 -8.04 20.88 -1.56
C SER A 244 -7.24 19.91 -0.67
N ILE A 245 -7.48 18.61 -0.79
CA ILE A 245 -6.76 17.57 -0.04
C ILE A 245 -5.35 17.42 -0.55
N LEU A 246 -5.17 17.42 -1.87
CA LEU A 246 -3.87 17.23 -2.51
C LEU A 246 -2.97 18.47 -2.46
N LYS A 247 -3.51 19.65 -2.14
CA LYS A 247 -2.82 20.96 -1.93
C LYS A 247 -2.01 21.48 -3.11
N TYR A 248 -2.07 20.85 -4.26
CA TYR A 248 -1.44 21.32 -5.50
C TYR A 248 -2.22 20.83 -6.70
N ASN A 249 -2.00 21.47 -7.83
CA ASN A 249 -2.77 21.29 -9.04
C ASN A 249 -1.80 21.11 -10.21
N ASP A 250 -1.38 19.87 -10.45
CA ASP A 250 -0.47 19.46 -11.51
C ASP A 250 -0.89 18.10 -12.12
N GLU A 251 -0.14 17.59 -13.08
CA GLU A 251 -0.42 16.30 -13.71
C GLU A 251 -0.41 15.12 -12.72
N ASN A 252 0.40 15.17 -11.65
CA ASN A 252 0.44 14.13 -10.63
C ASN A 252 -0.80 14.16 -9.74
N ALA A 253 -1.25 15.35 -9.32
CA ALA A 253 -2.49 15.50 -8.56
C ALA A 253 -3.70 15.01 -9.39
N LEU A 254 -3.73 15.37 -10.68
CA LEU A 254 -4.78 14.89 -11.60
C LEU A 254 -4.73 13.36 -11.75
N ALA A 255 -3.55 12.78 -11.90
CA ALA A 255 -3.40 11.32 -11.97
C ALA A 255 -3.89 10.63 -10.69
N CYS A 256 -3.65 11.23 -9.51
CA CYS A 256 -4.18 10.73 -8.24
C CYS A 256 -5.72 10.76 -8.22
N VAL A 257 -6.32 11.87 -8.62
CA VAL A 257 -7.80 12.00 -8.72
C VAL A 257 -8.38 10.96 -9.68
N ILE A 258 -7.80 10.80 -10.87
CA ILE A 258 -8.22 9.78 -11.84
C ILE A 258 -8.13 8.37 -11.24
N SER A 259 -7.05 8.06 -10.53
CA SER A 259 -6.88 6.75 -9.87
C SER A 259 -7.94 6.48 -8.80
N LEU A 260 -8.37 7.51 -8.06
CA LEU A 260 -9.47 7.42 -7.09
C LEU A 260 -10.83 7.28 -7.79
N ALA A 261 -11.08 8.12 -8.81
CA ALA A 261 -12.34 8.11 -9.57
C ALA A 261 -12.57 6.78 -10.31
N TYR A 262 -11.51 6.10 -10.73
CA TYR A 262 -11.56 4.76 -11.31
C TYR A 262 -11.17 3.66 -10.31
N TYR A 263 -11.38 3.86 -9.03
CA TYR A 263 -10.99 2.90 -8.00
C TYR A 263 -11.54 1.49 -8.24
N SER A 264 -12.80 1.36 -8.62
CA SER A 264 -13.46 0.09 -8.89
C SER A 264 -12.85 -0.68 -10.06
N ALA A 265 -12.19 0.03 -11.00
CA ALA A 265 -11.53 -0.60 -12.14
C ALA A 265 -10.43 -1.58 -11.71
N LYS A 266 -9.82 -1.42 -10.53
CA LYS A 266 -8.82 -2.36 -9.98
C LYS A 266 -9.32 -3.80 -9.87
N LYS A 267 -10.62 -4.00 -9.82
CA LYS A 267 -11.27 -5.31 -9.79
C LYS A 267 -11.05 -6.09 -11.10
N ASP A 268 -11.16 -5.40 -12.23
CA ASP A 268 -11.16 -6.00 -13.57
C ASP A 268 -9.92 -5.62 -14.39
N TYR A 269 -9.14 -4.65 -13.94
CA TYR A 269 -7.99 -4.10 -14.65
C TYR A 269 -6.73 -4.10 -13.78
N LEU A 270 -5.58 -4.23 -14.45
CA LEU A 270 -4.29 -3.79 -13.95
C LEU A 270 -4.10 -2.33 -14.38
N ILE A 271 -3.92 -1.45 -13.41
CA ILE A 271 -3.74 -0.01 -13.67
C ILE A 271 -2.25 0.30 -13.55
N HIS A 272 -1.64 0.71 -14.65
CA HIS A 272 -0.25 1.12 -14.71
C HIS A 272 -0.16 2.63 -14.91
N ARG A 273 0.69 3.28 -14.14
CA ARG A 273 1.12 4.67 -14.37
C ARG A 273 2.46 4.66 -15.10
N GLU A 274 2.66 5.66 -15.99
CA GLU A 274 3.90 5.82 -16.75
C GLU A 274 4.33 4.54 -17.48
N LEU A 275 3.36 3.84 -18.08
CA LEU A 275 3.65 2.62 -18.83
C LEU A 275 4.46 2.95 -20.09
N ALA A 276 5.65 2.37 -20.20
CA ALA A 276 6.46 2.48 -21.42
C ALA A 276 5.71 1.88 -22.61
N GLY A 277 5.46 2.68 -23.63
CA GLY A 277 4.66 2.29 -24.78
C GLY A 277 5.11 2.96 -26.08
N GLY A 278 5.31 2.16 -27.12
CA GLY A 278 5.68 2.70 -28.43
C GLY A 278 6.91 3.60 -28.38
N LYS A 279 6.73 4.91 -28.61
CA LYS A 279 7.78 5.93 -28.62
C LYS A 279 7.80 6.82 -27.36
N GLY A 280 7.18 6.39 -26.26
CA GLY A 280 7.10 7.19 -25.04
C GLY A 280 6.45 6.44 -23.87
N TYR A 281 5.92 7.21 -22.93
CA TYR A 281 5.21 6.70 -21.76
C TYR A 281 3.78 7.22 -21.81
N ALA A 282 2.80 6.32 -21.62
CA ALA A 282 1.42 6.70 -21.38
C ALA A 282 1.23 7.04 -19.90
N ASP A 283 0.55 8.13 -19.59
CA ASP A 283 0.38 8.58 -18.19
C ASP A 283 -0.35 7.53 -17.35
N MET A 284 -1.42 6.93 -17.90
CA MET A 284 -2.11 5.81 -17.26
C MET A 284 -2.65 4.82 -18.30
N VAL A 285 -2.58 3.54 -17.98
CA VAL A 285 -3.12 2.46 -18.82
C VAL A 285 -3.86 1.46 -17.94
N PHE A 286 -5.08 1.13 -18.33
CA PHE A 286 -5.91 0.10 -17.72
C PHE A 286 -5.89 -1.13 -18.61
N ILE A 287 -5.22 -2.17 -18.17
CA ILE A 287 -5.09 -3.44 -18.91
C ILE A 287 -6.08 -4.44 -18.31
N PRO A 288 -7.03 -4.99 -19.09
CA PRO A 288 -7.94 -6.01 -18.59
C PRO A 288 -7.20 -7.21 -18.04
N ARG A 289 -7.64 -7.74 -16.89
CA ARG A 289 -7.09 -8.98 -16.33
C ARG A 289 -7.42 -10.17 -17.22
N ASN A 290 -6.62 -11.22 -17.17
CA ASN A 290 -6.65 -12.38 -18.10
C ASN A 290 -8.01 -13.09 -18.27
N ASN A 291 -9.02 -12.86 -17.52
CA ASN A 291 -10.33 -13.51 -17.65
C ASN A 291 -11.48 -12.51 -17.89
N VAL A 292 -11.15 -11.27 -18.26
CA VAL A 292 -12.12 -10.21 -18.41
C VAL A 292 -12.14 -9.73 -19.85
N ASN A 293 -13.25 -9.96 -20.55
CA ASN A 293 -13.45 -9.48 -21.92
C ASN A 293 -13.89 -8.00 -21.91
N LYS A 294 -12.94 -7.11 -21.63
CA LYS A 294 -13.15 -5.65 -21.61
C LYS A 294 -12.10 -4.94 -22.46
N LEU A 295 -12.41 -3.73 -22.88
CA LEU A 295 -11.48 -2.89 -23.64
C LEU A 295 -10.38 -2.36 -22.72
N ALA A 296 -9.13 -2.32 -23.21
CA ALA A 296 -8.07 -1.59 -22.54
C ALA A 296 -8.33 -0.07 -22.67
N ILE A 297 -8.00 0.70 -21.63
CA ILE A 297 -8.19 2.15 -21.61
C ILE A 297 -6.81 2.81 -21.51
N VAL A 298 -6.51 3.75 -22.39
CA VAL A 298 -5.31 4.59 -22.35
C VAL A 298 -5.73 6.00 -21.98
N VAL A 299 -5.14 6.55 -20.93
CA VAL A 299 -5.41 7.92 -20.46
C VAL A 299 -4.13 8.73 -20.59
N GLU A 300 -4.23 9.87 -21.26
CA GLU A 300 -3.18 10.87 -21.39
C GLU A 300 -3.62 12.15 -20.68
N LEU A 301 -2.82 12.62 -19.75
CA LEU A 301 -3.10 13.80 -18.94
C LEU A 301 -2.38 15.02 -19.51
N LYS A 302 -3.06 16.16 -19.54
CA LYS A 302 -2.45 17.42 -19.98
C LYS A 302 -2.89 18.55 -19.07
N TRP A 303 -1.89 19.20 -18.47
CA TRP A 303 -2.10 20.39 -17.67
C TRP A 303 -2.04 21.64 -18.55
N ASN A 304 -3.08 22.46 -18.53
CA ASN A 304 -3.17 23.70 -19.31
C ASN A 304 -2.94 23.54 -20.84
N LYS A 305 -3.30 22.37 -21.41
CA LYS A 305 -3.23 22.09 -22.84
C LYS A 305 -4.59 21.60 -23.36
N THR A 306 -4.74 21.51 -24.69
CA THR A 306 -5.98 21.08 -25.33
C THR A 306 -6.13 19.56 -25.32
N VAL A 307 -7.38 19.08 -25.35
CA VAL A 307 -7.72 17.65 -25.50
C VAL A 307 -7.12 17.11 -26.82
N SER A 308 -7.16 17.89 -27.91
CA SER A 308 -6.57 17.51 -29.20
C SER A 308 -5.09 17.16 -29.08
N ALA A 309 -4.33 17.90 -28.29
CA ALA A 309 -2.89 17.62 -28.05
C ALA A 309 -2.67 16.28 -27.33
N ALA A 310 -3.56 15.89 -26.41
CA ALA A 310 -3.50 14.58 -25.76
C ALA A 310 -3.78 13.44 -26.75
N ILE A 311 -4.83 13.58 -27.57
CA ILE A 311 -5.20 12.58 -28.59
C ILE A 311 -4.11 12.43 -29.65
N GLU A 312 -3.52 13.54 -30.11
CA GLU A 312 -2.39 13.52 -31.04
C GLU A 312 -1.19 12.79 -30.44
N GLN A 313 -0.87 13.04 -29.18
CA GLN A 313 0.23 12.34 -28.50
C GLN A 313 0.00 10.83 -28.41
N ILE A 314 -1.21 10.37 -28.06
CA ILE A 314 -1.54 8.94 -28.04
C ILE A 314 -1.31 8.30 -29.41
N LYS A 315 -1.72 8.99 -30.49
CA LYS A 315 -1.57 8.49 -31.87
C LYS A 315 -0.11 8.49 -32.33
N GLU A 316 0.63 9.59 -32.12
CA GLU A 316 2.05 9.72 -32.51
C GLU A 316 2.95 8.75 -31.76
N LYS A 317 2.73 8.56 -30.46
CA LYS A 317 3.51 7.67 -29.61
C LYS A 317 3.12 6.20 -29.77
N GLN A 318 2.00 5.91 -30.42
CA GLN A 318 1.54 4.55 -30.73
C GLN A 318 1.42 3.65 -29.50
N TYR A 319 0.91 4.18 -28.38
CA TYR A 319 0.78 3.44 -27.10
C TYR A 319 0.02 2.13 -27.25
N VAL A 320 -0.97 2.07 -28.14
CA VAL A 320 -1.75 0.86 -28.43
C VAL A 320 -0.92 -0.33 -28.90
N GLN A 321 0.25 -0.09 -29.53
CA GLN A 321 1.14 -1.17 -29.99
C GLN A 321 1.75 -1.96 -28.84
N SER A 322 1.98 -1.32 -27.70
CA SER A 322 2.54 -1.95 -26.51
C SER A 322 1.54 -2.85 -25.79
N LEU A 323 0.25 -2.65 -26.04
CA LEU A 323 -0.82 -3.45 -25.45
C LEU A 323 -1.06 -4.78 -26.18
N LYS A 324 -0.42 -5.00 -27.33
CA LYS A 324 -0.57 -6.25 -28.11
C LYS A 324 0.04 -7.49 -27.43
N GLY A 325 0.79 -7.30 -26.35
CA GLY A 325 1.42 -8.38 -25.58
C GLY A 325 0.66 -8.74 -24.29
N TYR A 326 -0.47 -8.08 -24.05
CA TYR A 326 -1.30 -8.29 -22.86
C TYR A 326 -2.63 -8.92 -23.19
#